data_e7c9f3313cd7b948db540b3bb2e1527f
#
_entry.id   e7c9f3313cd7b948db540b3bb2e1527f
#
_cell.length_a   1.000
_cell.length_b   1.000
_cell.length_c   1.000
_cell.angle_alpha   90.00
_cell.angle_beta   90.00
_cell.angle_gamma   90.00
#
_symmetry.space_group_name_H-M   'P 1'
#
loop_
_entity.id
_entity.type
_entity.pdbx_description
1 polymer ?
#
loop_
_entity_poly.entity_id
_entity_poly.type
_entity_poly.pdbx_seq_one_letter_code
_entity_poly.pdbx_strand_id
1 'polypeptide(L)'
;MKNLEQLNLKENEKKALLELKKRLLERFPDAEIVLYGSKARRDSNEESDIDVLVLLNREVNNTLEEKIFSTAFKIELKYDVLFGTIVYPQKFWDSPLGKAMPLHWNVDKEGVAIS
;
A
#
# COMPACT_ATOMS: atom_id res chain seq x y z
N MET A 1 15.15 4.85 -3.66
CA MET A 1 13.73 4.93 -3.27
C MET A 1 13.60 5.77 -2.00
N LYS A 2 12.60 6.62 -1.93
CA LYS A 2 12.36 7.44 -0.74
C LYS A 2 11.92 6.59 0.44
N ASN A 3 12.19 7.02 1.67
CA ASN A 3 11.65 6.39 2.87
C ASN A 3 10.53 7.26 3.45
N LEU A 4 9.79 6.74 4.42
CA LEU A 4 8.64 7.44 5.00
C LEU A 4 8.99 8.77 5.64
N GLU A 5 10.19 8.89 6.20
CA GLU A 5 10.63 10.13 6.85
C GLU A 5 10.82 11.27 5.87
N GLN A 6 11.05 10.96 4.60
CA GLN A 6 11.25 11.95 3.54
C GLN A 6 9.94 12.45 2.94
N LEU A 7 8.81 11.86 3.35
CA LEU A 7 7.49 12.21 2.84
C LEU A 7 6.81 13.22 3.75
N ASN A 8 5.95 14.03 3.15
CA ASN A 8 5.20 15.04 3.90
C ASN A 8 3.87 14.45 4.39
N LEU A 9 3.95 13.43 5.25
CA LEU A 9 2.78 12.78 5.81
C LEU A 9 2.45 13.39 7.18
N LYS A 10 1.16 13.43 7.50
CA LYS A 10 0.71 13.79 8.83
C LYS A 10 1.10 12.69 9.81
N GLU A 11 1.16 13.02 11.09
CA GLU A 11 1.56 12.07 12.12
C GLU A 11 0.61 10.86 12.18
N ASN A 12 -0.70 11.09 12.08
CA ASN A 12 -1.66 9.99 12.07
C ASN A 12 -1.50 9.11 10.82
N GLU A 13 -1.14 9.70 9.67
CA GLU A 13 -0.90 8.94 8.45
C GLU A 13 0.32 8.05 8.56
N LYS A 14 1.40 8.56 9.14
CA LYS A 14 2.61 7.77 9.38
C LYS A 14 2.33 6.60 10.32
N LYS A 15 1.62 6.86 11.42
CA LYS A 15 1.26 5.83 12.39
C LYS A 15 0.39 4.76 11.77
N ALA A 16 -0.59 5.18 10.95
CA ALA A 16 -1.48 4.25 10.25
C ALA A 16 -0.69 3.35 9.30
N LEU A 17 0.22 3.91 8.52
CA LEU A 17 1.05 3.13 7.59
C LEU A 17 1.96 2.14 8.32
N LEU A 18 2.57 2.56 9.42
CA LEU A 18 3.44 1.70 10.20
C LEU A 18 2.65 0.54 10.83
N GLU A 19 1.45 0.81 11.30
CA GLU A 19 0.62 -0.25 11.86
C GLU A 19 0.11 -1.20 10.77
N LEU A 20 -0.26 -0.68 9.60
CA LEU A 20 -0.65 -1.51 8.46
C LEU A 20 0.50 -2.45 8.07
N LYS A 21 1.70 -1.92 7.94
CA LYS A 21 2.90 -2.70 7.67
C LYS A 21 3.08 -3.81 8.70
N LYS A 22 3.02 -3.46 9.97
CA LYS A 22 3.22 -4.41 11.07
C LYS A 22 2.21 -5.56 10.99
N ARG A 23 0.92 -5.23 10.86
CA ARG A 23 -0.13 -6.24 10.86
C ARG A 23 -0.10 -7.13 9.62
N LEU A 24 0.19 -6.55 8.46
CA LEU A 24 0.29 -7.33 7.23
C LEU A 24 1.50 -8.26 7.25
N LEU A 25 2.64 -7.79 7.74
CA LEU A 25 3.85 -8.61 7.80
C LEU A 25 3.77 -9.73 8.85
N GLU A 26 2.95 -9.57 9.88
CA GLU A 26 2.69 -10.65 10.83
C GLU A 26 2.00 -11.84 10.18
N ARG A 27 1.12 -11.59 9.20
CA ARG A 27 0.41 -12.65 8.47
C ARG A 27 1.11 -13.05 7.19
N PHE A 28 1.77 -12.12 6.54
CA PHE A 28 2.42 -12.32 5.24
C PHE A 28 3.84 -11.76 5.32
N PRO A 29 4.78 -12.52 5.91
CA PRO A 29 6.14 -12.00 6.16
C PRO A 29 6.89 -11.56 4.90
N ASP A 30 6.55 -12.13 3.74
CA ASP A 30 7.19 -11.82 2.46
C ASP A 30 6.41 -10.80 1.62
N ALA A 31 5.39 -10.16 2.20
CA ALA A 31 4.61 -9.16 1.48
C ALA A 31 5.46 -7.92 1.18
N GLU A 32 5.25 -7.36 -0.01
CA GLU A 32 5.78 -6.05 -0.36
C GLU A 32 4.65 -5.04 -0.23
N ILE A 33 4.92 -3.93 0.43
CA ILE A 33 3.93 -2.87 0.65
C ILE A 33 4.51 -1.59 0.10
N VAL A 34 3.81 -0.97 -0.85
CA VAL A 34 4.29 0.20 -1.57
C VAL A 34 3.27 1.33 -1.47
N LEU A 35 3.73 2.49 -1.04
CA LEU A 35 2.95 3.72 -1.08
C LEU A 35 3.13 4.34 -2.46
N TYR A 36 2.05 4.75 -3.10
CA TYR A 36 2.11 5.43 -4.38
C TYR A 36 1.06 6.55 -4.41
N GLY A 37 0.89 7.20 -5.56
CA GLY A 37 -0.10 8.26 -5.70
C GLY A 37 0.31 9.58 -5.08
N SER A 38 -0.66 10.43 -4.77
CA SER A 38 -0.40 11.81 -4.36
C SER A 38 0.42 11.93 -3.08
N LYS A 39 0.21 11.03 -2.11
CA LYS A 39 0.99 11.05 -0.86
C LYS A 39 2.46 10.75 -1.12
N ALA A 40 2.77 9.86 -2.07
CA ALA A 40 4.14 9.55 -2.46
C ALA A 40 4.78 10.71 -3.23
N ARG A 41 4.00 11.44 -4.02
CA ARG A 41 4.47 12.58 -4.81
C ARG A 41 4.59 13.88 -4.01
N ARG A 42 4.05 13.92 -2.79
CA ARG A 42 3.99 15.12 -1.95
C ARG A 42 3.10 16.24 -2.50
N ASP A 43 2.20 15.93 -3.40
CA ASP A 43 1.26 16.90 -3.95
C ASP A 43 -0.17 16.67 -3.48
N SER A 44 -0.33 15.90 -2.39
CA SER A 44 -1.63 15.60 -1.81
C SER A 44 -2.18 16.77 -1.01
N ASN A 45 -3.50 16.86 -0.94
CA ASN A 45 -4.18 17.69 0.03
C ASN A 45 -4.59 16.85 1.25
N GLU A 46 -5.22 17.49 2.24
CA GLU A 46 -5.58 16.82 3.48
C GLU A 46 -6.60 15.70 3.31
N GLU A 47 -7.39 15.75 2.25
CA GLU A 47 -8.48 14.81 1.99
C GLU A 47 -8.07 13.65 1.08
N SER A 48 -6.83 13.65 0.60
CA SER A 48 -6.35 12.58 -0.28
C SER A 48 -6.25 11.26 0.46
N ASP A 49 -6.68 10.16 -0.20
CA ASP A 49 -6.50 8.82 0.31
C ASP A 49 -5.01 8.44 0.31
N ILE A 50 -4.66 7.52 1.18
CA ILE A 50 -3.33 6.93 1.20
C ILE A 50 -3.37 5.70 0.28
N ASP A 51 -2.78 5.81 -0.91
CA ASP A 51 -2.79 4.73 -1.89
C ASP A 51 -1.70 3.71 -1.59
N VAL A 52 -2.10 2.47 -1.37
CA VAL A 52 -1.20 1.39 -0.95
C VAL A 52 -1.37 0.19 -1.86
N LEU A 53 -0.25 -0.31 -2.39
CA LEU A 53 -0.20 -1.55 -3.14
C LEU A 53 0.40 -2.63 -2.25
N VAL A 54 -0.27 -3.77 -2.17
CA VAL A 54 0.20 -4.94 -1.44
C VAL A 54 0.47 -6.06 -2.43
N LEU A 55 1.71 -6.53 -2.48
CA LEU A 55 2.11 -7.63 -3.35
C LEU A 55 2.40 -8.85 -2.49
N LEU A 56 1.77 -9.96 -2.82
CA LEU A 56 1.88 -11.19 -2.05
C LEU A 56 2.46 -12.30 -2.90
N ASN A 57 3.36 -13.09 -2.31
CA ASN A 57 3.97 -14.24 -2.98
C ASN A 57 3.08 -15.48 -2.84
N ARG A 58 1.81 -15.32 -3.26
CA ARG A 58 0.80 -16.38 -3.23
C ARG A 58 -0.37 -15.99 -4.11
N GLU A 59 -1.28 -16.94 -4.36
CA GLU A 59 -2.53 -16.63 -5.02
C GLU A 59 -3.37 -15.70 -4.15
N VAL A 60 -4.06 -14.76 -4.80
CA VAL A 60 -4.96 -13.83 -4.13
C VAL A 60 -6.39 -14.20 -4.49
N ASN A 61 -7.19 -14.47 -3.48
CA ASN A 61 -8.62 -14.77 -3.63
C ASN A 61 -9.45 -13.82 -2.78
N ASN A 62 -10.76 -13.91 -2.90
CA ASN A 62 -11.66 -13.00 -2.19
C ASN A 62 -11.50 -13.07 -0.67
N THR A 63 -11.30 -14.26 -0.12
CA THR A 63 -11.14 -14.44 1.32
C THR A 63 -9.88 -13.73 1.81
N LEU A 64 -8.79 -13.84 1.08
CA LEU A 64 -7.54 -13.18 1.42
C LEU A 64 -7.65 -11.67 1.31
N GLU A 65 -8.28 -11.18 0.24
CA GLU A 65 -8.51 -9.74 0.07
C GLU A 65 -9.37 -9.18 1.21
N GLU A 66 -10.43 -9.89 1.61
CA GLU A 66 -11.28 -9.47 2.71
C GLU A 66 -10.50 -9.32 4.02
N LYS A 67 -9.56 -10.22 4.28
CA LYS A 67 -8.71 -10.13 5.48
C LYS A 67 -7.84 -8.89 5.45
N ILE A 68 -7.27 -8.57 4.29
CA ILE A 68 -6.42 -7.40 4.13
C ILE A 68 -7.25 -6.12 4.26
N PHE A 69 -8.40 -6.05 3.58
CA PHE A 69 -9.27 -4.89 3.63
C PHE A 69 -9.85 -4.68 5.04
N SER A 70 -10.19 -5.77 5.73
CA SER A 70 -10.67 -5.70 7.11
C SER A 70 -9.59 -5.15 8.05
N THR A 71 -8.35 -5.57 7.87
CA THR A 71 -7.23 -5.07 8.64
C THR A 71 -7.03 -3.57 8.39
N ALA A 72 -7.05 -3.17 7.12
CA ALA A 72 -6.92 -1.76 6.73
C ALA A 72 -8.06 -0.93 7.31
N PHE A 73 -9.28 -1.44 7.26
CA PHE A 73 -10.46 -0.73 7.78
C PHE A 73 -10.35 -0.44 9.28
N LYS A 74 -9.88 -1.40 10.06
CA LYS A 74 -9.67 -1.21 11.51
C LYS A 74 -8.67 -0.10 11.78
N ILE A 75 -7.63 -0.02 10.97
CA ILE A 75 -6.60 1.01 11.09
C ILE A 75 -7.15 2.37 10.67
N GLU A 76 -7.95 2.41 9.61
CA GLU A 76 -8.62 3.64 9.17
C GLU A 76 -9.46 4.24 10.31
N LEU A 77 -10.22 3.42 10.99
CA LEU A 77 -11.04 3.86 12.12
C LEU A 77 -10.19 4.35 13.29
N LYS A 78 -9.08 3.69 13.54
CA LYS A 78 -8.20 4.02 14.68
C LYS A 78 -7.49 5.36 14.49
N TYR A 79 -7.05 5.66 13.28
CA TYR A 79 -6.21 6.83 13.00
C TYR A 79 -6.90 7.93 12.20
N ASP A 80 -8.16 7.75 11.86
CA ASP A 80 -8.94 8.71 11.07
C ASP A 80 -8.26 9.01 9.72
N VAL A 81 -7.98 7.94 8.98
CA VAL A 81 -7.41 8.01 7.63
C VAL A 81 -8.20 7.11 6.69
N LEU A 82 -7.99 7.27 5.38
CA LEU A 82 -8.55 6.40 4.37
C LEU A 82 -7.42 5.81 3.54
N PHE A 83 -7.47 4.49 3.31
CA PHE A 83 -6.56 3.78 2.42
C PHE A 83 -7.26 3.43 1.11
N GLY A 84 -6.56 3.65 0.01
CA GLY A 84 -6.92 3.05 -1.26
C GLY A 84 -6.04 1.82 -1.44
N THR A 85 -6.51 0.65 -1.03
CA THR A 85 -5.69 -0.56 -0.99
C THR A 85 -5.95 -1.43 -2.20
N ILE A 86 -4.87 -1.83 -2.90
CA ILE A 86 -4.91 -2.74 -4.03
C ILE A 86 -4.00 -3.91 -3.72
N VAL A 87 -4.44 -5.13 -4.02
CA VAL A 87 -3.68 -6.35 -3.74
C VAL A 87 -3.51 -7.14 -5.03
N TYR A 88 -2.28 -7.53 -5.33
CA TYR A 88 -1.96 -8.40 -6.46
C TYR A 88 -0.98 -9.49 -6.06
N PRO A 89 -1.05 -10.67 -6.71
CA PRO A 89 0.02 -11.65 -6.59
C PRO A 89 1.31 -11.08 -7.22
N GLN A 90 2.45 -11.29 -6.57
CA GLN A 90 3.74 -10.86 -7.09
C GLN A 90 3.98 -11.41 -8.51
N LYS A 91 3.62 -12.68 -8.71
CA LYS A 91 3.79 -13.32 -10.02
C LYS A 91 3.04 -12.60 -11.14
N PHE A 92 1.81 -12.18 -10.87
CA PHE A 92 1.04 -11.41 -11.84
C PHE A 92 1.67 -10.03 -12.06
N TRP A 93 2.06 -9.36 -10.99
CA TRP A 93 2.66 -8.03 -11.05
C TRP A 93 3.90 -8.03 -11.95
N ASP A 94 4.72 -9.09 -11.86
CA ASP A 94 5.95 -9.21 -12.62
C ASP A 94 5.74 -9.77 -14.03
N SER A 95 4.53 -10.21 -14.37
CA SER A 95 4.22 -10.74 -15.69
C SER A 95 4.17 -9.64 -16.76
N PRO A 96 4.27 -10.00 -18.05
CA PRO A 96 4.12 -9.00 -19.13
C PRO A 96 2.80 -8.24 -19.05
N LEU A 97 1.71 -8.92 -18.69
CA LEU A 97 0.40 -8.29 -18.57
C LEU A 97 0.37 -7.31 -17.38
N GLY A 98 0.93 -7.71 -16.26
CA GLY A 98 1.04 -6.84 -15.09
C GLY A 98 1.87 -5.59 -15.40
N LYS A 99 3.00 -5.76 -16.05
CA LYS A 99 3.89 -4.66 -16.42
C LYS A 99 3.27 -3.70 -17.44
N ALA A 100 2.28 -4.15 -18.19
CA ALA A 100 1.58 -3.32 -19.15
C ALA A 100 0.52 -2.41 -18.53
N MET A 101 0.16 -2.63 -17.26
CA MET A 101 -0.85 -1.82 -16.59
C MET A 101 -0.33 -0.42 -16.28
N PRO A 102 -1.16 0.62 -16.49
CA PRO A 102 -0.78 1.98 -16.10
C PRO A 102 -0.38 2.09 -14.62
N LEU A 103 -1.04 1.34 -13.75
CA LEU A 103 -0.72 1.30 -12.33
C LEU A 103 0.73 0.88 -12.09
N HIS A 104 1.20 -0.15 -12.81
CA HIS A 104 2.57 -0.64 -12.67
C HIS A 104 3.58 0.45 -13.02
N TRP A 105 3.32 1.17 -14.10
CA TRP A 105 4.17 2.26 -14.54
C TRP A 105 4.23 3.37 -13.49
N ASN A 106 3.06 3.74 -12.93
CA ASN A 106 2.99 4.77 -11.90
C ASN A 106 3.74 4.36 -10.62
N VAL A 107 3.59 3.11 -10.22
CA VAL A 107 4.27 2.58 -9.02
C VAL A 107 5.79 2.57 -9.22
N ASP A 108 6.25 2.15 -10.40
CA ASP A 108 7.69 2.14 -10.70
C ASP A 108 8.28 3.55 -10.65
N LYS A 109 7.51 4.53 -11.10
CA LYS A 109 7.96 5.92 -11.19
C LYS A 109 7.96 6.62 -9.83
N GLU A 110 6.93 6.42 -9.03
CA GLU A 110 6.69 7.23 -7.82
C GLU A 110 6.57 6.43 -6.53
N GLY A 111 6.60 5.11 -6.61
CA GLY A 111 6.38 4.25 -5.44
C GLY A 111 7.45 4.39 -4.37
N VAL A 112 7.02 4.27 -3.12
CA VAL A 112 7.89 4.28 -1.95
C VAL A 112 7.65 2.96 -1.21
N ALA A 113 8.67 2.13 -1.13
CA ALA A 113 8.56 0.87 -0.41
C ALA A 113 8.51 1.15 1.09
N ILE A 114 7.50 0.62 1.76
CA ILE A 114 7.41 0.67 3.21
C ILE A 114 7.65 -0.69 3.83
N SER A 115 7.77 -1.68 2.96
CA SER A 115 8.20 -3.02 3.35
C SER A 115 8.92 -3.69 2.19
#